data_3d180edd4b09b895b64753b38f810f83
#
_entry.id   3d180edd4b09b895b64753b38f810f83
#
_cell.length_a   1.000
_cell.length_b   1.000
_cell.length_c   1.000
_cell.angle_alpha   90.00
_cell.angle_beta   90.00
_cell.angle_gamma   90.00
#
_symmetry.space_group_name_H-M   'P 1'
#
loop_
_entity.id
_entity.type
_entity.pdbx_description
1 polymer ?
#
loop_
_entity_poly.entity_id
_entity_poly.type
_entity_poly.pdbx_seq_one_letter_code
_entity_poly.pdbx_strand_id
1 'polypeptide(L)'
;MLGVGATLALIASYYGPGFHGNLTANGERFNSQASTAAHKSLPFGTKLKVCYDGCEVVRINDRGPFIHGRHLDLSEGTARRIGLIHSGIGQVKVTRLN
;
A
#
# COMPACT_ATOMS: atom_id res chain seq x y z
N MET A 1 -10.01 13.20 3.96
CA MET A 1 -9.22 12.73 2.81
C MET A 1 -7.75 13.15 2.93
N LEU A 2 -6.84 12.35 2.47
CA LEU A 2 -5.39 12.63 2.58
C LEU A 2 -4.96 13.60 1.47
N GLY A 3 -4.74 14.87 1.82
CA GLY A 3 -4.21 15.87 0.88
C GLY A 3 -2.70 15.75 0.67
N VAL A 4 -2.19 16.40 -0.40
CA VAL A 4 -0.75 16.41 -0.69
C VAL A 4 0.01 17.05 0.48
N GLY A 5 1.07 16.38 0.94
CA GLY A 5 1.87 16.78 2.09
C GLY A 5 1.28 16.38 3.44
N ALA A 6 0.03 15.92 3.49
CA ALA A 6 -0.59 15.48 4.74
C ALA A 6 -0.04 14.12 5.19
N THR A 7 0.04 13.95 6.50
CA THR A 7 0.50 12.71 7.15
C THR A 7 -0.61 12.18 8.04
N LEU A 8 -0.93 10.90 7.90
CA LEU A 8 -1.94 10.20 8.70
C LEU A 8 -1.42 8.85 9.15
N ALA A 9 -2.01 8.35 10.25
CA ALA A 9 -1.88 6.96 10.63
C ALA A 9 -2.97 6.15 9.91
N LEU A 10 -2.56 5.11 9.19
CA LEU A 10 -3.47 4.21 8.47
C LEU A 10 -3.18 2.76 8.86
N ILE A 11 -4.19 1.92 8.77
CA ILE A 11 -4.01 0.47 8.96
C ILE A 11 -3.66 -0.14 7.61
N ALA A 12 -2.52 -0.80 7.56
CA ALA A 12 -2.03 -1.48 6.36
C ALA A 12 -1.95 -2.98 6.56
N SER A 13 -2.28 -3.71 5.53
CA SER A 13 -1.99 -5.13 5.36
C SER A 13 -1.22 -5.30 4.06
N TYR A 14 -0.99 -6.52 3.61
CA TYR A 14 -0.35 -6.74 2.32
C TYR A 14 -1.03 -7.90 1.59
N TYR A 15 -0.85 -7.92 0.26
CA TYR A 15 -1.41 -8.96 -0.59
C TYR A 15 -0.92 -10.33 -0.16
N GLY A 16 -1.84 -11.29 -0.04
CA GLY A 16 -1.49 -12.68 0.17
C GLY A 16 -0.80 -13.30 -1.03
N PRO A 17 -0.34 -14.56 -0.90
CA PRO A 17 0.26 -15.28 -2.02
C PRO A 17 -0.76 -15.52 -3.13
N GLY A 18 -0.27 -15.68 -4.35
CA GLY A 18 -1.12 -16.02 -5.50
C GLY A 18 -1.61 -14.84 -6.32
N PHE A 19 -1.32 -13.60 -5.93
CA PHE A 19 -1.75 -12.41 -6.70
C PHE A 19 -0.74 -11.97 -7.74
N HIS A 20 0.52 -12.42 -7.65
CA HIS A 20 1.56 -12.03 -8.60
C HIS A 20 1.16 -12.37 -10.04
N GLY A 21 1.26 -11.39 -10.93
CA GLY A 21 0.89 -11.53 -12.33
C GLY A 21 -0.58 -11.24 -12.65
N ASN A 22 -1.46 -11.11 -11.65
CA ASN A 22 -2.85 -10.75 -11.85
C ASN A 22 -2.96 -9.28 -12.24
N LEU A 23 -4.03 -8.92 -12.95
CA LEU A 23 -4.31 -7.53 -13.28
C LEU A 23 -4.74 -6.77 -12.05
N THR A 24 -4.18 -5.58 -11.87
CA THR A 24 -4.64 -4.61 -10.89
C THR A 24 -5.77 -3.75 -11.46
N ALA A 25 -6.40 -2.93 -10.63
CA ALA A 25 -7.51 -2.09 -11.07
C ALA A 25 -7.11 -1.04 -12.10
N ASN A 26 -5.84 -0.61 -12.13
CA ASN A 26 -5.36 0.31 -13.16
C ASN A 26 -4.93 -0.39 -14.47
N GLY A 27 -5.04 -1.71 -14.55
CA GLY A 27 -4.74 -2.48 -15.75
C GLY A 27 -3.33 -3.04 -15.85
N GLU A 28 -2.43 -2.70 -14.93
CA GLU A 28 -1.09 -3.27 -14.95
C GLU A 28 -1.05 -4.63 -14.26
N ARG A 29 -0.03 -5.43 -14.55
CA ARG A 29 0.18 -6.71 -13.85
C ARG A 29 0.76 -6.44 -12.46
N PHE A 30 0.17 -7.08 -11.45
CA PHE A 30 0.69 -6.99 -10.08
C PHE A 30 2.06 -7.66 -9.99
N ASN A 31 3.04 -6.92 -9.47
CA ASN A 31 4.36 -7.43 -9.14
C ASN A 31 4.52 -7.42 -7.63
N SER A 32 4.58 -8.60 -7.02
CA SER A 32 4.64 -8.75 -5.57
C SER A 32 5.88 -8.08 -4.93
N GLN A 33 6.93 -7.81 -5.72
CA GLN A 33 8.17 -7.20 -5.24
C GLN A 33 8.26 -5.69 -5.53
N ALA A 34 7.34 -5.14 -6.30
CA ALA A 34 7.34 -3.71 -6.63
C ALA A 34 6.83 -2.86 -5.46
N SER A 35 7.16 -1.57 -5.48
CA SER A 35 6.71 -0.61 -4.48
C SER A 35 5.34 -0.06 -4.86
N THR A 36 4.29 -0.84 -4.63
CA THR A 36 2.91 -0.49 -4.98
C THR A 36 1.96 -0.80 -3.84
N ALA A 37 0.78 -0.19 -3.89
CA ALA A 37 -0.27 -0.41 -2.91
C ALA A 37 -1.67 -0.22 -3.51
N ALA A 38 -2.65 -0.84 -2.87
CA ALA A 38 -4.06 -0.59 -3.11
C ALA A 38 -4.62 0.39 -2.09
N HIS A 39 -5.49 1.28 -2.55
CA HIS A 39 -6.27 2.18 -1.71
C HIS A 39 -7.67 2.30 -2.31
N LYS A 40 -8.69 2.53 -1.45
CA LYS A 40 -10.09 2.53 -1.89
C LYS A 40 -10.41 3.65 -2.87
N SER A 41 -9.77 4.82 -2.72
CA SER A 41 -10.20 6.03 -3.45
C SER A 41 -9.10 6.95 -3.94
N LEU A 42 -7.86 6.87 -3.42
CA LEU A 42 -6.78 7.72 -3.91
C LEU A 42 -6.55 7.49 -5.41
N PRO A 43 -6.32 8.55 -6.20
CA PRO A 43 -6.08 8.40 -7.63
C PRO A 43 -4.93 7.45 -7.93
N PHE A 44 -5.03 6.68 -9.00
CA PHE A 44 -3.91 5.87 -9.49
C PHE A 44 -2.72 6.78 -9.79
N GLY A 45 -1.52 6.33 -9.43
CA GLY A 45 -0.31 7.14 -9.56
C GLY A 45 -0.01 7.99 -8.33
N THR A 46 -0.92 8.08 -7.36
CA THR A 46 -0.62 8.73 -6.09
C THR A 46 0.58 8.05 -5.43
N LYS A 47 1.55 8.84 -5.00
CA LYS A 47 2.72 8.35 -4.29
C LYS A 47 2.60 8.66 -2.81
N LEU A 48 2.81 7.63 -2.00
CA LEU A 48 2.75 7.71 -0.55
C LEU A 48 4.08 7.26 0.03
N LYS A 49 4.61 8.03 0.98
CA LYS A 49 5.69 7.55 1.86
C LYS A 49 5.04 6.79 3.00
N VAL A 50 5.34 5.51 3.11
CA VAL A 50 4.76 4.61 4.11
C VAL A 50 5.86 4.15 5.06
N CYS A 51 5.67 4.38 6.35
CA CYS A 51 6.65 4.05 7.38
C CYS A 51 6.04 3.11 8.43
N TYR A 52 6.79 2.08 8.77
CA TYR A 52 6.53 1.19 9.91
C TYR A 52 7.82 1.09 10.74
N ASP A 53 8.64 0.04 10.60
CA ASP A 53 10.01 0.04 11.12
C ASP A 53 10.95 0.83 10.19
N GLY A 54 10.79 0.63 8.89
CA GLY A 54 11.42 1.43 7.84
C GLY A 54 10.38 2.17 7.01
N CYS A 55 10.83 2.95 6.06
CA CYS A 55 9.98 3.73 5.15
C CYS A 55 10.22 3.36 3.70
N GLU A 56 9.17 3.44 2.90
CA GLU A 56 9.25 3.24 1.45
C GLU A 56 8.21 4.09 0.75
N VAL A 57 8.55 4.60 -0.44
CA VAL A 57 7.57 5.29 -1.29
C VAL A 57 6.88 4.25 -2.16
N VAL A 58 5.55 4.23 -2.11
CA VAL A 58 4.73 3.34 -2.92
C VAL A 58 3.83 4.12 -3.86
N ARG A 59 3.44 3.49 -4.96
CA ARG A 59 2.52 4.05 -5.94
C ARG A 59 1.19 3.32 -5.87
N ILE A 60 0.08 4.07 -5.84
CA ILE A 60 -1.26 3.47 -5.85
C ILE A 60 -1.57 3.00 -7.27
N ASN A 61 -1.84 1.70 -7.42
CA ASN A 61 -2.16 1.08 -8.70
C ASN A 61 -3.38 0.16 -8.63
N ASP A 62 -4.03 0.06 -7.48
CA ASP A 62 -5.12 -0.88 -7.30
C ASP A 62 -6.16 -0.34 -6.33
N ARG A 63 -7.32 -1.00 -6.27
CA ARG A 63 -8.43 -0.68 -5.36
C ARG A 63 -8.55 -1.74 -4.28
N GLY A 64 -8.91 -1.30 -3.11
CA GLY A 64 -8.99 -2.10 -1.89
C GLY A 64 -8.13 -1.48 -0.80
N PRO A 65 -7.96 -2.19 0.32
CA PRO A 65 -8.63 -3.42 0.72
C PRO A 65 -10.11 -3.18 1.02
N PHE A 66 -10.94 -4.20 0.83
CA PHE A 66 -12.38 -4.08 1.05
C PHE A 66 -12.81 -4.70 2.39
N ILE A 67 -11.86 -4.95 3.26
CA ILE A 67 -12.08 -5.43 4.62
C ILE A 67 -12.20 -4.22 5.55
N HIS A 68 -13.26 -4.17 6.37
CA HIS A 68 -13.49 -3.08 7.31
C HIS A 68 -12.28 -2.86 8.22
N GLY A 69 -11.90 -1.59 8.42
CA GLY A 69 -10.80 -1.20 9.28
C GLY A 69 -9.42 -1.23 8.63
N ARG A 70 -9.31 -1.68 7.37
CA ARG A 70 -8.06 -1.65 6.61
C ARG A 70 -8.11 -0.56 5.56
N HIS A 71 -6.99 0.20 5.43
CA HIS A 71 -6.91 1.36 4.56
C HIS A 71 -5.98 1.16 3.37
N LEU A 72 -4.89 0.41 3.56
CA LEU A 72 -3.89 0.14 2.53
C LEU A 72 -3.63 -1.36 2.45
N ASP A 73 -3.37 -1.82 1.23
CA ASP A 73 -2.88 -3.17 0.99
C ASP A 73 -1.57 -3.05 0.21
N LEU A 74 -0.46 -3.33 0.89
CA LEU A 74 0.88 -3.18 0.34
C LEU A 74 1.28 -4.41 -0.46
N SER A 75 2.20 -4.25 -1.42
CA SER A 75 2.86 -5.41 -1.99
C SER A 75 3.64 -6.15 -0.91
N GLU A 76 3.85 -7.45 -1.09
CA GLU A 76 4.63 -8.26 -0.14
C GLU A 76 6.05 -7.71 0.00
N GLY A 77 6.69 -7.32 -1.11
CA GLY A 77 8.03 -6.75 -1.10
C GLY A 77 8.12 -5.46 -0.28
N THR A 78 7.14 -4.55 -0.42
CA THR A 78 7.07 -3.36 0.41
C THR A 78 6.90 -3.72 1.88
N ALA A 79 5.96 -4.62 2.21
CA ALA A 79 5.74 -5.06 3.58
C ALA A 79 7.01 -5.62 4.21
N ARG A 80 7.78 -6.40 3.45
CA ARG A 80 9.05 -6.96 3.90
C ARG A 80 10.06 -5.85 4.16
N ARG A 81 10.22 -4.91 3.22
CA ARG A 81 11.24 -3.84 3.32
C ARG A 81 10.96 -2.85 4.44
N ILE A 82 9.70 -2.61 4.80
CA ILE A 82 9.36 -1.72 5.93
C ILE A 82 9.18 -2.47 7.26
N GLY A 83 9.33 -3.79 7.26
CA GLY A 83 9.28 -4.60 8.48
C GLY A 83 7.88 -5.05 8.90
N LEU A 84 6.86 -4.84 8.07
CA LEU A 84 5.48 -5.21 8.39
C LEU A 84 5.19 -6.69 8.17
N ILE A 85 6.04 -7.41 7.44
CA ILE A 85 5.75 -8.77 6.96
C ILE A 85 5.38 -9.75 8.09
N HIS A 86 6.05 -9.66 9.24
CA HIS A 86 5.82 -10.58 10.35
C HIS A 86 4.52 -10.28 11.11
N SER A 87 4.12 -9.01 11.16
CA SER A 87 2.87 -8.62 11.81
C SER A 87 1.65 -8.91 10.94
N GLY A 88 1.81 -8.91 9.62
CA GLY A 88 0.73 -9.13 8.66
C GLY A 88 -0.20 -7.95 8.50
N ILE A 89 -0.46 -7.21 9.56
CA ILE A 89 -1.29 -6.01 9.62
C ILE A 89 -0.74 -5.10 10.71
N GLY A 90 -0.79 -3.80 10.49
CA GLY A 90 -0.33 -2.84 11.49
C GLY A 90 -0.65 -1.40 11.12
N GLN A 91 -0.49 -0.53 12.10
CA GLN A 91 -0.63 0.91 11.88
C GLN A 91 0.66 1.46 11.29
N VAL A 92 0.55 2.12 10.16
CA VAL A 92 1.66 2.76 9.46
C VAL A 92 1.44 4.26 9.39
N LYS A 93 2.53 5.01 9.30
CA LYS A 93 2.51 6.45 9.09
C LYS A 93 2.61 6.71 7.60
N VAL A 94 1.66 7.44 7.03
CA VAL A 94 1.57 7.67 5.59
C VAL A 94 1.59 9.15 5.29
N THR A 95 2.47 9.57 4.39
CA THR A 95 2.54 10.95 3.88
C THR A 95 2.26 10.93 2.39
N ARG A 96 1.30 11.73 1.94
CA ARG A 96 0.99 11.86 0.51
C ARG A 96 1.96 12.82 -0.15
N LEU A 97 2.60 12.37 -1.25
CA LEU A 97 3.67 13.13 -1.92
C LEU A 97 3.22 13.90 -3.16
N ASN A 98 2.12 13.49 -3.80
CA ASN A 98 1.65 14.17 -5.04
C ASN A 98 0.15 14.24 -5.19
#